data_44650e68ce8834579274d1379edd550f
#
_entry.id   44650e68ce8834579274d1379edd550f
#
_cell.length_a   1.000
_cell.length_b   1.000
_cell.length_c   1.000
_cell.angle_alpha   90.00
_cell.angle_beta   90.00
_cell.angle_gamma   90.00
#
_symmetry.space_group_name_H-M   'P 1'
#
loop_
_entity.id
_entity.type
_entity.pdbx_description
1 polymer ?
#
loop_
_entity_poly.entity_id
_entity_poly.type
_entity_poly.pdbx_seq_one_letter_code
_entity_poly.pdbx_strand_id
1 'polypeptide(L)'
;MNREQREDGRRSRWSAHREQRRAVLVEAAVEALLRYGADADMARVAAVAGVSKPVLYRYFADKAELWLAVGEHLARLVVDQITPVVAQVRAERDLVSATIDAYLTAIETNPDLYRFLVHQSGVPGMPHLIATAARTVATELARAVGDRLRALGLDAGPAEPWAYGMVGMVQSVGDWWILHDRPISRAALTEYLTTLLWHGLDGVRASADLPLPLQGDAR
;
A
#
# COMPACT_ATOMS: atom_id res chain seq x y z
N MET A 1 -43.58 9.24 5.75
CA MET A 1 -42.31 8.47 5.80
C MET A 1 -42.62 7.07 5.31
N ASN A 2 -42.22 6.79 4.06
CA ASN A 2 -42.72 5.69 3.23
C ASN A 2 -42.10 4.34 3.67
N ARG A 3 -42.81 3.23 3.47
CA ARG A 3 -42.43 1.85 3.84
C ARG A 3 -41.06 1.46 3.21
N GLU A 4 -40.79 1.94 1.99
CA GLU A 4 -39.52 1.77 1.28
C GLU A 4 -38.32 2.41 2.00
N GLN A 5 -38.49 3.62 2.57
CA GLN A 5 -37.40 4.28 3.34
C GLN A 5 -37.09 3.56 4.66
N ARG A 6 -38.07 2.84 5.24
CA ARG A 6 -37.84 2.02 6.45
C ARG A 6 -37.16 0.68 6.14
N GLU A 7 -37.40 0.12 4.95
CA GLU A 7 -36.77 -1.12 4.49
C GLU A 7 -35.30 -0.86 4.06
N ASP A 8 -35.06 0.25 3.38
CA ASP A 8 -33.74 0.70 2.98
C ASP A 8 -32.85 1.03 4.21
N GLY A 9 -33.41 1.71 5.20
CA GLY A 9 -32.71 1.99 6.46
C GLY A 9 -32.48 0.76 7.35
N ARG A 10 -33.23 -0.33 7.18
CA ARG A 10 -32.95 -1.62 7.84
C ARG A 10 -31.87 -2.38 7.11
N ARG A 11 -31.90 -2.44 5.79
CA ARG A 11 -30.86 -3.08 4.96
C ARG A 11 -29.50 -2.42 5.16
N SER A 12 -29.45 -1.09 5.16
CA SER A 12 -28.24 -0.32 5.40
C SER A 12 -27.64 -0.58 6.79
N ARG A 13 -28.46 -0.64 7.84
CA ARG A 13 -27.99 -0.98 9.20
C ARG A 13 -27.52 -2.42 9.32
N TRP A 14 -28.15 -3.35 8.61
CA TRP A 14 -27.72 -4.76 8.60
C TRP A 14 -26.40 -4.95 7.85
N SER A 15 -26.21 -4.27 6.71
CA SER A 15 -24.94 -4.32 5.97
C SER A 15 -23.81 -3.71 6.80
N ALA A 16 -24.01 -2.54 7.39
CA ALA A 16 -23.02 -1.89 8.25
C ALA A 16 -22.61 -2.76 9.47
N HIS A 17 -23.60 -3.39 10.13
CA HIS A 17 -23.32 -4.31 11.24
C HIS A 17 -22.55 -5.56 10.78
N ARG A 18 -22.89 -6.10 9.60
CA ARG A 18 -22.18 -7.25 9.02
C ARG A 18 -20.73 -6.89 8.68
N GLU A 19 -20.51 -5.72 8.07
CA GLU A 19 -19.17 -5.21 7.75
C GLU A 19 -18.33 -4.96 9.00
N GLN A 20 -18.91 -4.33 10.02
CA GLN A 20 -18.24 -4.13 11.29
C GLN A 20 -17.85 -5.46 11.95
N ARG A 21 -18.75 -6.45 11.90
CA ARG A 21 -18.43 -7.79 12.43
C ARG A 21 -17.35 -8.49 11.62
N ARG A 22 -17.37 -8.32 10.28
CA ARG A 22 -16.33 -8.84 9.39
C ARG A 22 -14.97 -8.21 9.71
N ALA A 23 -14.91 -6.92 9.97
CA ALA A 23 -13.67 -6.22 10.36
C ALA A 23 -13.09 -6.78 11.66
N VAL A 24 -13.90 -6.99 12.71
CA VAL A 24 -13.45 -7.61 13.97
C VAL A 24 -12.87 -9.01 13.76
N LEU A 25 -13.45 -9.78 12.84
CA LEU A 25 -12.93 -11.12 12.51
C LEU A 25 -11.61 -11.05 11.72
N VAL A 26 -11.42 -10.03 10.89
CA VAL A 26 -10.14 -9.76 10.21
C VAL A 26 -9.06 -9.37 11.22
N GLU A 27 -9.36 -8.50 12.19
CA GLU A 27 -8.43 -8.15 13.26
C GLU A 27 -8.02 -9.38 14.08
N ALA A 28 -8.96 -10.26 14.42
CA ALA A 28 -8.66 -11.52 15.09
C ALA A 28 -7.80 -12.46 14.22
N ALA A 29 -7.97 -12.42 12.90
CA ALA A 29 -7.13 -13.19 11.97
C ALA A 29 -5.70 -12.63 11.91
N VAL A 30 -5.53 -11.30 11.94
CA VAL A 30 -4.22 -10.65 12.08
C VAL A 30 -3.55 -11.06 13.39
N GLU A 31 -4.28 -11.03 14.51
CA GLU A 31 -3.76 -11.48 15.81
C GLU A 31 -3.37 -12.98 15.78
N ALA A 32 -4.19 -13.82 15.16
CA ALA A 32 -3.88 -15.24 15.01
C ALA A 32 -2.62 -15.45 14.18
N LEU A 33 -2.42 -14.65 13.10
CA LEU A 33 -1.24 -14.69 12.26
C LEU A 33 0.02 -14.28 13.03
N LEU A 34 -0.04 -13.22 13.84
CA LEU A 34 1.06 -12.80 14.72
C LEU A 34 1.42 -13.85 15.76
N ARG A 35 0.43 -14.58 16.28
CA ARG A 35 0.60 -15.57 17.34
C ARG A 35 1.07 -16.93 16.83
N TYR A 36 0.62 -17.36 15.66
CA TYR A 36 0.80 -18.71 15.14
C TYR A 36 1.55 -18.75 13.79
N GLY A 37 1.86 -17.60 13.19
CA GLY A 37 2.55 -17.52 11.90
C GLY A 37 1.80 -18.26 10.80
N ALA A 38 2.55 -19.01 9.98
CA ALA A 38 2.03 -19.80 8.86
C ALA A 38 1.03 -20.89 9.29
N ASP A 39 1.08 -21.30 10.56
CA ASP A 39 0.16 -22.29 11.13
C ASP A 39 -1.22 -21.73 11.48
N ALA A 40 -1.45 -20.43 11.32
CA ALA A 40 -2.77 -19.85 11.52
C ALA A 40 -3.79 -20.47 10.54
N ASP A 41 -4.79 -21.13 11.10
CA ASP A 41 -5.89 -21.75 10.38
C ASP A 41 -7.25 -21.21 10.85
N MET A 42 -8.33 -21.61 10.19
CA MET A 42 -9.70 -21.17 10.51
C MET A 42 -10.11 -21.53 11.95
N ALA A 43 -9.55 -22.57 12.55
CA ALA A 43 -9.87 -22.96 13.92
C ALA A 43 -9.19 -22.03 14.93
N ARG A 44 -7.91 -21.72 14.72
CA ARG A 44 -7.14 -20.78 15.54
C ARG A 44 -7.70 -19.36 15.45
N VAL A 45 -8.06 -18.90 14.25
CA VAL A 45 -8.73 -17.61 14.07
C VAL A 45 -10.06 -17.56 14.81
N ALA A 46 -10.90 -18.59 14.71
CA ALA A 46 -12.17 -18.65 15.43
C ALA A 46 -11.95 -18.61 16.96
N ALA A 47 -10.93 -19.32 17.46
CA ALA A 47 -10.57 -19.32 18.88
C ALA A 47 -10.13 -17.92 19.35
N VAL A 48 -9.27 -17.23 18.59
CA VAL A 48 -8.83 -15.85 18.90
C VAL A 48 -10.02 -14.89 18.86
N ALA A 49 -10.91 -15.02 17.88
CA ALA A 49 -12.10 -14.18 17.73
C ALA A 49 -13.19 -14.48 18.80
N GLY A 50 -13.04 -15.52 19.63
CA GLY A 50 -14.05 -15.94 20.61
C GLY A 50 -15.35 -16.42 19.97
N VAL A 51 -15.29 -16.98 18.75
CA VAL A 51 -16.45 -17.49 18.01
C VAL A 51 -16.27 -18.96 17.63
N SER A 52 -17.36 -19.62 17.26
CA SER A 52 -17.26 -20.97 16.71
C SER A 52 -16.82 -20.93 15.23
N LYS A 53 -16.14 -22.00 14.77
CA LYS A 53 -15.72 -22.14 13.37
C LYS A 53 -16.89 -21.97 12.34
N PRO A 54 -18.11 -22.50 12.59
CA PRO A 54 -19.25 -22.24 11.73
C PRO A 54 -19.65 -20.75 11.65
N VAL A 55 -19.47 -19.98 12.73
CA VAL A 55 -19.72 -18.53 12.72
C VAL A 55 -18.73 -17.83 11.78
N LEU A 56 -17.45 -18.20 11.82
CA LEU A 56 -16.44 -17.64 10.92
C LEU A 56 -16.77 -17.93 9.45
N TYR A 57 -17.20 -19.16 9.13
CA TYR A 57 -17.61 -19.54 7.77
C TYR A 57 -18.86 -18.82 7.24
N ARG A 58 -19.66 -18.18 8.10
CA ARG A 58 -20.78 -17.31 7.64
C ARG A 58 -20.29 -15.97 7.06
N TYR A 59 -19.05 -15.56 7.37
CA TYR A 59 -18.46 -14.31 6.92
C TYR A 59 -17.41 -14.51 5.82
N PHE A 60 -16.77 -15.67 5.78
CA PHE A 60 -15.74 -16.04 4.82
C PHE A 60 -16.01 -17.45 4.33
N ALA A 61 -16.20 -17.60 3.01
CA ALA A 61 -16.53 -18.90 2.40
C ALA A 61 -15.41 -19.93 2.62
N ASP A 62 -14.18 -19.47 2.62
CA ASP A 62 -13.00 -20.32 2.83
C ASP A 62 -11.82 -19.53 3.46
N LYS A 63 -10.70 -20.25 3.64
CA LYS A 63 -9.45 -19.68 4.16
C LYS A 63 -8.88 -18.62 3.21
N ALA A 64 -9.02 -18.78 1.91
CA ALA A 64 -8.47 -17.85 0.93
C ALA A 64 -9.19 -16.49 0.98
N GLU A 65 -10.51 -16.48 1.10
CA GLU A 65 -11.28 -15.24 1.27
C GLU A 65 -10.91 -14.50 2.56
N LEU A 66 -10.72 -15.24 3.67
CA LEU A 66 -10.26 -14.63 4.92
C LEU A 66 -8.89 -13.99 4.76
N TRP A 67 -7.92 -14.70 4.14
CA TRP A 67 -6.57 -14.17 3.97
C TRP A 67 -6.53 -13.01 2.97
N LEU A 68 -7.36 -13.01 1.95
CA LEU A 68 -7.50 -11.86 1.07
C LEU A 68 -8.02 -10.64 1.84
N ALA A 69 -9.01 -10.82 2.71
CA ALA A 69 -9.52 -9.73 3.54
C ALA A 69 -8.49 -9.21 4.57
N VAL A 70 -7.63 -10.09 5.11
CA VAL A 70 -6.47 -9.69 5.91
C VAL A 70 -5.50 -8.87 5.07
N GLY A 71 -5.18 -9.31 3.86
CA GLY A 71 -4.34 -8.58 2.93
C GLY A 71 -4.91 -7.19 2.60
N GLU A 72 -6.20 -7.07 2.33
CA GLU A 72 -6.89 -5.80 2.10
C GLU A 72 -6.79 -4.86 3.31
N HIS A 73 -6.91 -5.38 4.52
CA HIS A 73 -6.75 -4.61 5.75
C HIS A 73 -5.33 -4.09 5.90
N LEU A 74 -4.31 -4.95 5.74
CA LEU A 74 -2.90 -4.57 5.86
C LEU A 74 -2.48 -3.58 4.76
N ALA A 75 -2.91 -3.79 3.52
CA ALA A 75 -2.64 -2.87 2.41
C ALA A 75 -3.24 -1.47 2.68
N ARG A 76 -4.44 -1.40 3.22
CA ARG A 76 -5.05 -0.12 3.64
C ARG A 76 -4.21 0.57 4.71
N LEU A 77 -3.76 -0.14 5.75
CA LEU A 77 -2.90 0.45 6.79
C LEU A 77 -1.64 1.09 6.21
N VAL A 78 -0.99 0.44 5.23
CA VAL A 78 0.18 1.00 4.54
C VAL A 78 -0.20 2.27 3.76
N VAL A 79 -1.27 2.23 2.97
CA VAL A 79 -1.74 3.38 2.18
C VAL A 79 -2.13 4.55 3.09
N ASP A 80 -2.87 4.28 4.18
CA ASP A 80 -3.32 5.29 5.13
C ASP A 80 -2.15 5.97 5.87
N GLN A 81 -1.04 5.27 6.04
CA GLN A 81 0.18 5.84 6.63
C GLN A 81 0.94 6.74 5.65
N ILE A 82 0.94 6.42 4.36
CA ILE A 82 1.70 7.14 3.33
C ILE A 82 0.92 8.37 2.81
N THR A 83 -0.38 8.23 2.56
CA THR A 83 -1.19 9.27 1.91
C THR A 83 -1.13 10.65 2.61
N PRO A 84 -1.22 10.76 3.94
CA PRO A 84 -1.10 12.05 4.62
C PRO A 84 0.27 12.71 4.44
N VAL A 85 1.34 11.91 4.38
CA VAL A 85 2.72 12.40 4.18
C VAL A 85 2.84 13.07 2.81
N VAL A 86 2.34 12.40 1.76
CA VAL A 86 2.34 12.94 0.38
C VAL A 86 1.55 14.25 0.30
N ALA A 87 0.47 14.38 1.05
CA ALA A 87 -0.39 15.58 1.04
C ALA A 87 0.20 16.77 1.81
N GLN A 88 0.97 16.55 2.87
CA GLN A 88 1.36 17.57 3.84
C GLN A 88 2.77 18.12 3.65
N VAL A 89 3.72 17.32 3.19
CA VAL A 89 5.13 17.74 3.06
C VAL A 89 5.31 18.63 1.82
N ARG A 90 5.93 19.81 2.00
CA ARG A 90 6.07 20.83 0.96
C ARG A 90 7.43 20.83 0.28
N ALA A 91 8.51 20.58 1.02
CA ALA A 91 9.84 20.52 0.45
C ALA A 91 10.02 19.22 -0.34
N GLU A 92 10.51 19.31 -1.57
CA GLU A 92 10.53 18.18 -2.53
C GLU A 92 11.39 17.02 -2.05
N ARG A 93 12.62 17.27 -1.56
CA ARG A 93 13.50 16.24 -1.03
C ARG A 93 12.92 15.59 0.22
N ASP A 94 12.32 16.41 1.10
CA ASP A 94 11.70 15.93 2.33
C ASP A 94 10.46 15.09 2.03
N LEU A 95 9.70 15.43 0.98
CA LEU A 95 8.57 14.63 0.52
C LEU A 95 9.03 13.21 0.10
N VAL A 96 10.08 13.12 -0.70
CA VAL A 96 10.65 11.84 -1.12
C VAL A 96 11.11 11.04 0.10
N SER A 97 11.91 11.66 0.98
CA SER A 97 12.43 11.02 2.19
C SER A 97 11.32 10.57 3.14
N ALA A 98 10.36 11.43 3.44
CA ALA A 98 9.27 11.13 4.35
C ALA A 98 8.32 10.04 3.79
N THR A 99 8.09 10.02 2.49
CA THR A 99 7.27 8.98 1.85
C THR A 99 7.94 7.61 1.92
N ILE A 100 9.25 7.55 1.66
CA ILE A 100 10.06 6.33 1.80
C ILE A 100 10.06 5.86 3.26
N ASP A 101 10.35 6.76 4.21
CA ASP A 101 10.38 6.42 5.63
C ASP A 101 9.03 5.92 6.16
N ALA A 102 7.93 6.55 5.72
CA ALA A 102 6.57 6.10 6.08
C ALA A 102 6.29 4.67 5.58
N TYR A 103 6.66 4.36 4.33
CA TYR A 103 6.52 3.01 3.78
C TYR A 103 7.39 1.99 4.52
N LEU A 104 8.67 2.29 4.71
CA LEU A 104 9.59 1.40 5.42
C LEU A 104 9.18 1.20 6.88
N THR A 105 8.64 2.23 7.54
CA THR A 105 8.06 2.13 8.88
C THR A 105 6.87 1.18 8.90
N ALA A 106 5.95 1.28 7.93
CA ALA A 106 4.79 0.41 7.85
C ALA A 106 5.18 -1.07 7.74
N ILE A 107 6.15 -1.40 6.88
CA ILE A 107 6.60 -2.78 6.69
C ILE A 107 7.51 -3.28 7.82
N GLU A 108 8.26 -2.39 8.48
CA GLU A 108 9.11 -2.72 9.64
C GLU A 108 8.31 -3.02 10.90
N THR A 109 7.16 -2.36 11.09
CA THR A 109 6.33 -2.52 12.29
C THR A 109 5.87 -3.96 12.51
N ASN A 110 5.55 -4.66 11.41
CA ASN A 110 5.12 -6.07 11.46
C ASN A 110 5.70 -6.84 10.27
N PRO A 111 6.99 -7.19 10.29
CA PRO A 111 7.64 -7.82 9.15
C PRO A 111 7.07 -9.18 8.79
N ASP A 112 6.56 -9.94 9.76
CA ASP A 112 5.93 -11.23 9.52
C ASP A 112 4.57 -11.10 8.82
N LEU A 113 3.79 -10.06 9.13
CA LEU A 113 2.56 -9.74 8.40
C LEU A 113 2.87 -9.30 6.96
N TYR A 114 3.93 -8.51 6.78
CA TYR A 114 4.38 -8.10 5.45
C TYR A 114 4.86 -9.30 4.62
N ARG A 115 5.70 -10.18 5.20
CA ARG A 115 6.12 -11.43 4.55
C ARG A 115 4.93 -12.28 4.16
N PHE A 116 3.93 -12.41 5.04
CA PHE A 116 2.70 -13.11 4.73
C PHE A 116 1.99 -12.51 3.52
N LEU A 117 1.81 -11.18 3.48
CA LEU A 117 1.15 -10.46 2.40
C LEU A 117 1.84 -10.69 1.05
N VAL A 118 3.18 -10.55 1.01
CA VAL A 118 3.98 -10.62 -0.22
C VAL A 118 4.18 -12.06 -0.69
N HIS A 119 4.33 -13.02 0.24
CA HIS A 119 4.68 -14.41 -0.09
C HIS A 119 3.51 -15.39 -0.14
N GLN A 120 2.31 -14.98 0.26
CA GLN A 120 1.11 -15.80 0.08
C GLN A 120 0.64 -15.81 -1.39
N SER A 121 1.57 -16.23 -2.27
CA SER A 121 1.31 -16.34 -3.71
C SER A 121 0.21 -17.35 -4.08
N GLY A 122 -0.20 -18.21 -3.13
CA GLY A 122 -1.30 -19.16 -3.29
C GLY A 122 -2.69 -18.61 -2.98
N VAL A 123 -2.83 -17.37 -2.50
CA VAL A 123 -4.13 -16.73 -2.26
C VAL A 123 -4.59 -16.01 -3.52
N PRO A 124 -5.69 -16.46 -4.17
CA PRO A 124 -6.21 -15.78 -5.34
C PRO A 124 -6.51 -14.31 -5.08
N GLY A 125 -6.09 -13.42 -5.96
CA GLY A 125 -6.31 -11.98 -5.83
C GLY A 125 -5.24 -11.22 -5.04
N MET A 126 -4.38 -11.86 -4.26
CA MET A 126 -3.34 -11.17 -3.46
C MET A 126 -2.36 -10.35 -4.31
N PRO A 127 -1.81 -10.85 -5.42
CA PRO A 127 -0.94 -10.04 -6.28
C PRO A 127 -1.65 -8.80 -6.85
N HIS A 128 -2.94 -8.94 -7.20
CA HIS A 128 -3.75 -7.83 -7.69
C HIS A 128 -3.97 -6.77 -6.60
N LEU A 129 -4.21 -7.19 -5.37
CA LEU A 129 -4.36 -6.33 -4.21
C LEU A 129 -3.10 -5.50 -3.96
N ILE A 130 -1.91 -6.13 -3.94
CA ILE A 130 -0.63 -5.45 -3.75
C ILE A 130 -0.40 -4.43 -4.87
N ALA A 131 -0.63 -4.82 -6.13
CA ALA A 131 -0.50 -3.92 -7.27
C ALA A 131 -1.50 -2.74 -7.20
N THR A 132 -2.70 -2.96 -6.64
CA THR A 132 -3.70 -1.89 -6.46
C THR A 132 -3.29 -0.91 -5.38
N ALA A 133 -2.76 -1.37 -4.25
CA ALA A 133 -2.24 -0.51 -3.19
C ALA A 133 -1.06 0.35 -3.70
N ALA A 134 -0.10 -0.25 -4.38
CA ALA A 134 1.02 0.46 -5.00
C ALA A 134 0.54 1.52 -6.00
N ARG A 135 -0.46 1.20 -6.82
CA ARG A 135 -1.07 2.11 -7.80
C ARG A 135 -1.76 3.30 -7.13
N THR A 136 -2.44 3.09 -6.02
CA THR A 136 -3.05 4.18 -5.24
C THR A 136 -2.00 5.19 -4.79
N VAL A 137 -0.90 4.73 -4.21
CA VAL A 137 0.22 5.58 -3.78
C VAL A 137 0.86 6.29 -4.98
N ALA A 138 1.11 5.56 -6.08
CA ALA A 138 1.70 6.13 -7.29
C ALA A 138 0.83 7.23 -7.90
N THR A 139 -0.49 7.07 -7.91
CA THR A 139 -1.43 8.09 -8.43
C THR A 139 -1.39 9.37 -7.59
N GLU A 140 -1.38 9.27 -6.26
CA GLU A 140 -1.27 10.44 -5.39
C GLU A 140 0.10 11.14 -5.52
N LEU A 141 1.17 10.38 -5.63
CA LEU A 141 2.51 10.90 -5.87
C LEU A 141 2.61 11.57 -7.24
N ALA A 142 2.04 10.98 -8.30
CA ALA A 142 2.01 11.55 -9.65
C ALA A 142 1.30 12.90 -9.67
N ARG A 143 0.17 13.01 -8.94
CA ARG A 143 -0.56 14.27 -8.79
C ARG A 143 0.33 15.32 -8.11
N ALA A 144 0.96 14.98 -6.98
CA ALA A 144 1.83 15.92 -6.23
C ALA A 144 3.05 16.37 -7.07
N VAL A 145 3.70 15.46 -7.78
CA VAL A 145 4.83 15.76 -8.69
C VAL A 145 4.36 16.62 -9.86
N GLY A 146 3.25 16.26 -10.50
CA GLY A 146 2.68 17.01 -11.62
C GLY A 146 2.28 18.43 -11.27
N ASP A 147 1.69 18.65 -10.08
CA ASP A 147 1.34 19.99 -9.59
C ASP A 147 2.60 20.86 -9.39
N ARG A 148 3.68 20.26 -8.89
CA ARG A 148 4.96 20.96 -8.70
C ARG A 148 5.65 21.29 -10.00
N LEU A 149 5.68 20.38 -10.97
CA LEU A 149 6.22 20.64 -12.29
C LEU A 149 5.48 21.80 -12.96
N ARG A 150 4.14 21.81 -12.90
CA ARG A 150 3.32 22.92 -13.44
C ARG A 150 3.60 24.24 -12.72
N ALA A 151 3.76 24.23 -11.39
CA ALA A 151 4.10 25.43 -10.63
C ALA A 151 5.46 26.02 -10.99
N LEU A 152 6.39 25.18 -11.48
CA LEU A 152 7.71 25.59 -11.99
C LEU A 152 7.69 25.93 -13.49
N GLY A 153 6.53 25.85 -14.17
CA GLY A 153 6.42 26.06 -15.61
C GLY A 153 6.99 24.92 -16.47
N LEU A 154 7.20 23.74 -15.87
CA LEU A 154 7.73 22.56 -16.53
C LEU A 154 6.61 21.66 -17.07
N ASP A 155 6.96 20.79 -18.05
CA ASP A 155 6.06 19.74 -18.54
C ASP A 155 5.74 18.73 -17.43
N ALA A 156 4.46 18.49 -17.18
CA ALA A 156 3.98 17.53 -16.19
C ALA A 156 3.77 16.11 -16.76
N GLY A 157 3.94 15.89 -18.05
CA GLY A 157 3.76 14.59 -18.69
C GLY A 157 4.55 13.44 -18.05
N PRO A 158 5.79 13.65 -17.61
CA PRO A 158 6.59 12.63 -16.94
C PRO A 158 6.13 12.24 -15.54
N ALA A 159 5.26 13.01 -14.88
CA ALA A 159 4.91 12.80 -13.48
C ALA A 159 4.35 11.40 -13.18
N GLU A 160 3.49 10.88 -14.03
CA GLU A 160 2.88 9.55 -13.84
C GLU A 160 3.90 8.42 -13.98
N PRO A 161 4.64 8.27 -15.11
CA PRO A 161 5.64 7.20 -15.22
C PRO A 161 6.74 7.30 -14.16
N TRP A 162 7.14 8.50 -13.74
CA TRP A 162 8.11 8.65 -12.65
C TRP A 162 7.56 8.16 -11.32
N ALA A 163 6.34 8.53 -10.96
CA ALA A 163 5.72 8.08 -9.72
C ALA A 163 5.61 6.55 -9.65
N TYR A 164 5.20 5.92 -10.76
CA TYR A 164 5.14 4.44 -10.84
C TYR A 164 6.53 3.81 -10.71
N GLY A 165 7.55 4.38 -11.37
CA GLY A 165 8.94 3.92 -11.25
C GLY A 165 9.48 4.06 -9.83
N MET A 166 9.24 5.21 -9.18
CA MET A 166 9.66 5.46 -7.80
C MET A 166 8.99 4.48 -6.81
N VAL A 167 7.67 4.34 -6.88
CA VAL A 167 6.93 3.42 -6.00
C VAL A 167 7.38 1.98 -6.21
N GLY A 168 7.51 1.52 -7.46
CA GLY A 168 7.97 0.17 -7.77
C GLY A 168 9.38 -0.11 -7.28
N MET A 169 10.31 0.85 -7.43
CA MET A 169 11.67 0.71 -6.94
C MET A 169 11.71 0.62 -5.40
N VAL A 170 11.02 1.52 -4.71
CA VAL A 170 10.97 1.54 -3.23
C VAL A 170 10.33 0.26 -2.70
N GLN A 171 9.26 -0.22 -3.35
CA GLN A 171 8.63 -1.48 -3.00
C GLN A 171 9.60 -2.66 -3.15
N SER A 172 10.25 -2.80 -4.30
CA SER A 172 11.19 -3.90 -4.55
C SER A 172 12.37 -3.92 -3.57
N VAL A 173 12.88 -2.73 -3.20
CA VAL A 173 13.95 -2.63 -2.21
C VAL A 173 13.44 -2.91 -0.80
N GLY A 174 12.22 -2.49 -0.45
CA GLY A 174 11.56 -2.83 0.81
C GLY A 174 11.35 -4.34 0.96
N ASP A 175 10.92 -5.02 -0.11
CA ASP A 175 10.80 -6.48 -0.16
C ASP A 175 12.15 -7.15 0.12
N TRP A 176 13.20 -6.73 -0.61
CA TRP A 176 14.54 -7.22 -0.38
C TRP A 176 14.99 -7.01 1.07
N TRP A 177 14.76 -5.82 1.63
CA TRP A 177 15.18 -5.47 2.99
C TRP A 177 14.52 -6.35 4.07
N ILE A 178 13.22 -6.55 3.97
CA ILE A 178 12.47 -7.41 4.91
C ILE A 178 12.88 -8.88 4.75
N LEU A 179 13.12 -9.35 3.51
CA LEU A 179 13.49 -10.74 3.23
C LEU A 179 14.89 -11.12 3.71
N HIS A 180 15.79 -10.14 3.78
CA HIS A 180 17.16 -10.33 4.26
C HIS A 180 17.33 -9.90 5.73
N ASP A 181 16.26 -9.93 6.52
CA ASP A 181 16.28 -9.60 7.95
C ASP A 181 16.86 -8.21 8.26
N ARG A 182 16.60 -7.25 7.37
CA ARG A 182 16.96 -5.84 7.54
C ARG A 182 18.45 -5.63 7.80
N PRO A 183 19.33 -5.94 6.84
CA PRO A 183 20.79 -5.91 7.01
C PRO A 183 21.34 -4.50 7.27
N ILE A 184 20.54 -3.46 6.99
CA ILE A 184 20.85 -2.06 7.28
C ILE A 184 19.68 -1.40 8.02
N SER A 185 19.95 -0.32 8.75
CA SER A 185 18.89 0.39 9.46
C SER A 185 17.90 1.05 8.50
N ARG A 186 16.64 1.22 8.94
CA ARG A 186 15.62 1.94 8.18
C ARG A 186 16.09 3.33 7.78
N ALA A 187 16.71 4.08 8.71
CA ALA A 187 17.21 5.43 8.44
C ALA A 187 18.27 5.43 7.32
N ALA A 188 19.22 4.47 7.32
CA ALA A 188 20.22 4.34 6.27
C ALA A 188 19.58 3.99 4.92
N LEU A 189 18.62 3.05 4.89
CA LEU A 189 17.91 2.67 3.68
C LEU A 189 17.09 3.84 3.13
N THR A 190 16.40 4.60 4.00
CA THR A 190 15.66 5.81 3.61
C THR A 190 16.59 6.81 2.93
N GLU A 191 17.77 7.09 3.52
CA GLU A 191 18.72 8.04 2.94
C GLU A 191 19.30 7.55 1.61
N TYR A 192 19.63 6.27 1.50
CA TYR A 192 20.14 5.69 0.23
C TYR A 192 19.14 5.82 -0.90
N LEU A 193 17.89 5.46 -0.65
CA LEU A 193 16.80 5.57 -1.63
C LEU A 193 16.48 7.03 -1.95
N THR A 194 16.44 7.89 -0.94
CA THR A 194 16.21 9.33 -1.12
C THR A 194 17.30 9.95 -1.98
N THR A 195 18.55 9.65 -1.70
CA THR A 195 19.70 10.17 -2.46
C THR A 195 19.66 9.70 -3.92
N LEU A 196 19.38 8.41 -4.15
CA LEU A 196 19.27 7.85 -5.50
C LEU A 196 18.15 8.51 -6.30
N LEU A 197 16.96 8.64 -5.72
CA LEU A 197 15.80 9.26 -6.37
C LEU A 197 15.99 10.76 -6.58
N TRP A 198 16.58 11.45 -5.61
CA TRP A 198 16.80 12.89 -5.67
C TRP A 198 17.78 13.29 -6.76
N HIS A 199 18.90 12.59 -6.88
CA HIS A 199 19.86 12.84 -7.95
C HIS A 199 19.32 12.45 -9.33
N GLY A 200 18.46 11.45 -9.42
CA GLY A 200 17.71 11.16 -10.65
C GLY A 200 16.81 12.33 -11.08
N LEU A 201 16.13 12.97 -10.12
CA LEU A 201 15.30 14.15 -10.36
C LEU A 201 16.13 15.39 -10.74
N ASP A 202 17.31 15.58 -10.14
CA ASP A 202 18.24 16.65 -10.53
C ASP A 202 18.75 16.46 -11.95
N GLY A 203 19.00 15.23 -12.40
CA GLY A 203 19.33 14.91 -13.78
C GLY A 203 18.24 15.33 -14.77
N VAL A 204 16.98 15.18 -14.39
CA VAL A 204 15.84 15.65 -15.18
C VAL A 204 15.76 17.17 -15.23
N ARG A 205 16.00 17.87 -14.12
CA ARG A 205 16.08 19.35 -14.08
C ARG A 205 17.20 19.86 -14.99
N ALA A 206 18.37 19.25 -14.92
CA ALA A 206 19.50 19.60 -15.79
C ALA A 206 19.21 19.31 -17.29
N SER A 207 18.37 18.31 -17.57
CA SER A 207 17.95 17.97 -18.94
C SER A 207 16.89 18.92 -19.51
N ALA A 208 16.14 19.63 -18.68
CA ALA A 208 15.17 20.64 -19.12
C ALA A 208 15.83 21.86 -19.76
N ASP A 209 17.10 22.11 -19.43
CA ASP A 209 17.93 23.15 -20.06
C ASP A 209 18.62 22.66 -21.37
N LEU A 210 18.52 21.39 -21.69
CA LEU A 210 19.02 20.85 -22.96
C LEU A 210 17.92 20.94 -24.02
N PRO A 211 18.23 21.50 -25.21
CA PRO A 211 17.27 21.52 -26.33
C PRO A 211 16.86 20.07 -26.64
N LEU A 212 15.55 19.82 -26.68
CA LEU A 212 15.00 18.52 -27.08
C LEU A 212 15.65 18.14 -28.44
N PRO A 213 16.16 16.89 -28.57
CA PRO A 213 16.64 16.43 -29.84
C PRO A 213 15.48 16.56 -30.84
N LEU A 214 15.66 17.40 -31.85
CA LEU A 214 14.73 17.52 -32.96
C LEU A 214 14.45 16.09 -33.45
N GLN A 215 13.19 15.70 -33.51
CA GLN A 215 12.78 14.44 -34.11
C GLN A 215 13.38 14.43 -35.51
N GLY A 216 14.40 13.58 -35.69
CA GLY A 216 15.12 13.46 -36.96
C GLY A 216 14.15 13.03 -38.03
N ASP A 217 14.18 13.76 -39.11
CA ASP A 217 13.55 13.43 -40.37
C ASP A 217 13.71 11.94 -40.69
N ALA A 218 12.64 11.19 -40.55
CA ALA A 218 12.51 9.87 -41.17
C ALA A 218 12.39 10.10 -42.67
N ARG A 219 13.49 9.91 -43.41
CA ARG A 219 13.49 9.66 -44.82
C ARG A 219 13.43 8.17 -45.10
#